data_6724b74f9c5de0a277eb9ec509d391df
#
_entry.id   6724b74f9c5de0a277eb9ec509d391df
#
_cell.length_a   1.000
_cell.length_b   1.000
_cell.length_c   1.000
_cell.angle_alpha   90.00
_cell.angle_beta   90.00
_cell.angle_gamma   90.00
#
_symmetry.space_group_name_H-M   'P 1'
#
loop_
_entity.id
_entity.type
_entity.pdbx_description
1 polymer ?
#
loop_
_entity_poly.entity_id
_entity_poly.type
_entity_poly.pdbx_seq_one_letter_code
_entity_poly.pdbx_strand_id
1 'polypeptide(L)'
;MKGIILHGGHGTRLRPLTHTGPKQLLPIANKPMSQYCIESIKNAGIDEIAIIVGGIGANKVKEYYKNGEDFGVKFTYISQDYPKGIAHAIQLCKNFVNNEKFLVFLGDNIIQKKIDHIAEKFKNSDSDASILLCEVDNPSRFGIADVKNGEIIKIMEKPKEPPTNLAVT
;
A
#
# COMPACT_ATOMS: atom_id res chain seq x y z
N MET A 1 -4.86 -14.59 -6.04
CA MET A 1 -4.08 -13.34 -5.81
C MET A 1 -4.57 -12.70 -4.54
N LYS A 2 -3.69 -12.23 -3.67
CA LYS A 2 -4.02 -11.69 -2.35
C LYS A 2 -3.68 -10.21 -2.24
N GLY A 3 -4.29 -9.50 -1.28
CA GLY A 3 -4.00 -8.11 -1.00
C GLY A 3 -3.15 -7.94 0.27
N ILE A 4 -2.27 -6.94 0.28
CA ILE A 4 -1.52 -6.54 1.46
C ILE A 4 -1.66 -5.03 1.61
N ILE A 5 -2.08 -4.56 2.78
CA ILE A 5 -2.15 -3.14 3.10
C ILE A 5 -1.16 -2.83 4.21
N LEU A 6 -0.29 -1.85 3.97
CA LEU A 6 0.72 -1.43 4.93
C LEU A 6 0.19 -0.26 5.77
N HIS A 7 -0.20 -0.54 7.02
CA HIS A 7 -0.63 0.47 8.00
C HIS A 7 0.52 0.92 8.92
N GLY A 8 1.75 0.89 8.43
CA GLY A 8 2.91 1.31 9.20
C GLY A 8 3.05 2.83 9.35
N GLY A 9 3.88 3.24 10.32
CA GLY A 9 4.28 4.62 10.53
C GLY A 9 3.49 5.38 11.60
N HIS A 10 4.21 6.22 12.35
CA HIS A 10 3.66 6.98 13.48
C HIS A 10 2.88 8.23 13.11
N GLY A 11 2.81 8.59 11.82
CA GLY A 11 2.05 9.75 11.34
C GLY A 11 2.53 11.09 11.91
N THR A 12 3.79 11.23 12.32
CA THR A 12 4.31 12.40 13.04
C THR A 12 4.16 13.72 12.29
N ARG A 13 4.18 13.67 10.96
CA ARG A 13 3.99 14.85 10.08
C ARG A 13 2.55 15.40 10.10
N LEU A 14 1.59 14.58 10.53
CA LEU A 14 0.17 14.94 10.61
C LEU A 14 -0.28 15.28 12.02
N ARG A 15 0.65 15.46 12.96
CA ARG A 15 0.32 15.96 14.30
C ARG A 15 -0.28 17.38 14.22
N PRO A 16 -1.29 17.71 15.04
CA PRO A 16 -1.81 16.96 16.18
C PRO A 16 -2.84 15.86 15.84
N LEU A 17 -3.31 15.73 14.61
CA LEU A 17 -4.38 14.81 14.21
C LEU A 17 -4.08 13.33 14.56
N THR A 18 -2.81 12.95 14.54
CA THR A 18 -2.36 11.58 14.80
C THR A 18 -1.93 11.34 16.24
N HIS A 19 -2.19 12.27 17.19
CA HIS A 19 -1.91 12.05 18.61
C HIS A 19 -2.79 10.96 19.21
N THR A 20 -4.03 10.85 18.75
CA THR A 20 -5.05 9.96 19.34
C THR A 20 -5.30 8.71 18.50
N GLY A 21 -4.69 8.58 17.33
CA GLY A 21 -4.92 7.43 16.44
C GLY A 21 -3.98 7.33 15.25
N PRO A 22 -4.01 6.20 14.56
CA PRO A 22 -3.20 5.98 13.38
C PRO A 22 -3.69 6.84 12.21
N LYS A 23 -2.76 7.36 11.39
CA LYS A 23 -3.07 8.22 10.25
C LYS A 23 -4.05 7.58 9.26
N GLN A 24 -4.00 6.27 9.13
CA GLN A 24 -4.81 5.50 8.19
C GLN A 24 -6.30 5.51 8.53
N LEU A 25 -6.65 5.80 9.80
CA LEU A 25 -8.04 5.98 10.24
C LEU A 25 -8.50 7.44 10.20
N LEU A 26 -7.65 8.40 9.83
CA LEU A 26 -8.08 9.78 9.64
C LEU A 26 -9.13 9.84 8.51
N PRO A 27 -10.25 10.55 8.74
CA PRO A 27 -11.32 10.63 7.75
C PRO A 27 -10.93 11.54 6.58
N ILE A 28 -11.18 11.06 5.37
CA ILE A 28 -11.15 11.83 4.13
C ILE A 28 -12.51 11.63 3.47
N ALA A 29 -13.26 12.72 3.27
CA ALA A 29 -14.63 12.66 2.74
C ALA A 29 -15.50 11.60 3.44
N ASN A 30 -15.52 11.64 4.79
CA ASN A 30 -16.34 10.82 5.68
C ASN A 30 -15.99 9.33 5.78
N LYS A 31 -14.88 8.87 5.24
CA LYS A 31 -14.37 7.51 5.47
C LYS A 31 -12.87 7.49 5.77
N PRO A 32 -12.39 6.50 6.52
CA PRO A 32 -10.96 6.36 6.80
C PRO A 32 -10.12 6.34 5.53
N MET A 33 -8.96 6.96 5.58
CA MET A 33 -8.00 7.00 4.46
C MET A 33 -7.71 5.61 3.89
N SER A 34 -7.47 4.62 4.75
CA SER A 34 -7.17 3.25 4.29
C SER A 34 -8.38 2.47 3.77
N GLN A 35 -9.60 2.96 3.98
CA GLN A 35 -10.78 2.32 3.39
C GLN A 35 -10.79 2.47 1.86
N TYR A 36 -10.23 3.56 1.32
CA TYR A 36 -10.05 3.70 -0.14
C TYR A 36 -9.16 2.61 -0.71
N CYS A 37 -8.10 2.22 0.03
CA CYS A 37 -7.23 1.11 -0.37
C CYS A 37 -8.00 -0.21 -0.37
N ILE A 38 -8.80 -0.49 0.68
CA ILE A 38 -9.63 -1.70 0.79
C ILE A 38 -10.60 -1.79 -0.37
N GLU A 39 -11.33 -0.69 -0.65
CA GLU A 39 -12.27 -0.61 -1.76
C GLU A 39 -11.58 -0.84 -3.13
N SER A 40 -10.39 -0.27 -3.33
CA SER A 40 -9.62 -0.46 -4.56
C SER A 40 -9.18 -1.92 -4.75
N ILE A 41 -8.70 -2.56 -3.69
CA ILE A 41 -8.30 -3.98 -3.71
C ILE A 41 -9.50 -4.88 -3.96
N LYS A 42 -10.62 -4.64 -3.27
CA LYS A 42 -11.87 -5.38 -3.47
C LYS A 42 -12.39 -5.26 -4.91
N ASN A 43 -12.39 -4.03 -5.45
CA ASN A 43 -12.84 -3.78 -6.82
C ASN A 43 -11.93 -4.45 -7.87
N ALA A 44 -10.68 -4.74 -7.53
CA ALA A 44 -9.77 -5.56 -8.34
C ALA A 44 -10.02 -7.08 -8.21
N GLY A 45 -11.11 -7.49 -7.53
CA GLY A 45 -11.51 -8.90 -7.37
C GLY A 45 -10.67 -9.64 -6.33
N ILE A 46 -10.12 -8.93 -5.34
CA ILE A 46 -9.30 -9.51 -4.26
C ILE A 46 -10.07 -9.37 -2.95
N ASP A 47 -10.39 -10.48 -2.32
CA ASP A 47 -11.20 -10.59 -1.10
C ASP A 47 -10.41 -11.03 0.14
N GLU A 48 -9.24 -11.65 -0.03
CA GLU A 48 -8.33 -11.96 1.08
C GLU A 48 -7.24 -10.87 1.21
N ILE A 49 -7.24 -10.14 2.33
CA ILE A 49 -6.37 -9.00 2.54
C ILE A 49 -5.62 -9.13 3.87
N ALA A 50 -4.29 -9.06 3.84
CA ALA A 50 -3.49 -8.87 5.04
C ALA A 50 -3.35 -7.37 5.35
N ILE A 51 -3.61 -6.99 6.60
CA ILE A 51 -3.34 -5.64 7.10
C ILE A 51 -2.13 -5.71 8.02
N ILE A 52 -1.03 -5.07 7.61
CA ILE A 52 0.16 -4.94 8.45
C ILE A 52 -0.09 -3.84 9.44
N VAL A 53 -0.11 -4.19 10.71
CA VAL A 53 -0.32 -3.25 11.81
C VAL A 53 0.92 -3.17 12.70
N GLY A 54 1.17 -2.00 13.27
CA GLY A 54 2.28 -1.81 14.19
C GLY A 54 2.20 -0.48 14.93
N GLY A 55 2.86 -0.40 16.07
CA GLY A 55 2.92 0.81 16.89
C GLY A 55 1.60 1.22 17.53
N ILE A 56 1.54 2.51 17.88
CA ILE A 56 0.39 3.11 18.55
C ILE A 56 -0.81 3.14 17.61
N GLY A 57 -1.91 2.49 18.00
CA GLY A 57 -3.17 2.50 17.24
C GLY A 57 -3.44 1.22 16.44
N ALA A 58 -2.56 0.21 16.50
CA ALA A 58 -2.81 -1.11 15.86
C ALA A 58 -4.16 -1.71 16.30
N ASN A 59 -4.50 -1.61 17.59
CA ASN A 59 -5.78 -2.11 18.11
C ASN A 59 -6.97 -1.34 17.55
N LYS A 60 -6.87 -0.02 17.38
CA LYS A 60 -7.94 0.79 16.77
C LYS A 60 -8.24 0.39 15.34
N VAL A 61 -7.21 0.00 14.58
CA VAL A 61 -7.39 -0.53 13.22
C VAL A 61 -8.14 -1.85 13.25
N LYS A 62 -7.76 -2.77 14.15
CA LYS A 62 -8.43 -4.06 14.33
C LYS A 62 -9.88 -3.90 14.80
N GLU A 63 -10.14 -2.99 15.75
CA GLU A 63 -11.48 -2.68 16.26
C GLU A 63 -12.37 -2.11 15.15
N TYR A 64 -11.83 -1.23 14.31
CA TYR A 64 -12.60 -0.59 13.24
C TYR A 64 -12.94 -1.55 12.09
N TYR A 65 -11.95 -2.29 11.60
CA TYR A 65 -12.11 -3.16 10.42
C TYR A 65 -12.56 -4.59 10.76
N LYS A 66 -12.44 -5.01 12.03
CA LYS A 66 -12.83 -6.34 12.51
C LYS A 66 -12.27 -7.46 11.62
N ASN A 67 -13.11 -8.39 11.20
CA ASN A 67 -12.75 -9.50 10.30
C ASN A 67 -12.94 -9.16 8.80
N GLY A 68 -13.46 -7.98 8.47
CA GLY A 68 -13.65 -7.51 7.10
C GLY A 68 -15.01 -7.77 6.49
N GLU A 69 -15.92 -8.50 7.15
CA GLU A 69 -17.25 -8.84 6.64
C GLU A 69 -18.07 -7.61 6.25
N ASP A 70 -18.01 -6.53 7.07
CA ASP A 70 -18.69 -5.26 6.81
C ASP A 70 -18.22 -4.61 5.48
N PHE A 71 -17.05 -5.00 4.99
CA PHE A 71 -16.44 -4.51 3.74
C PHE A 71 -16.50 -5.54 2.60
N GLY A 72 -17.04 -6.74 2.88
CA GLY A 72 -17.14 -7.85 1.94
C GLY A 72 -15.77 -8.43 1.54
N VAL A 73 -14.84 -8.47 2.48
CA VAL A 73 -13.50 -9.04 2.37
C VAL A 73 -13.14 -9.80 3.65
N LYS A 74 -12.05 -10.56 3.64
CA LYS A 74 -11.54 -11.26 4.81
C LYS A 74 -10.19 -10.67 5.20
N PHE A 75 -10.09 -10.13 6.42
CA PHE A 75 -8.84 -9.58 6.94
C PHE A 75 -8.03 -10.59 7.73
N THR A 76 -6.72 -10.55 7.51
CA THR A 76 -5.70 -11.16 8.35
C THR A 76 -4.78 -10.07 8.87
N TYR A 77 -4.65 -9.94 10.19
CA TYR A 77 -3.78 -8.92 10.79
C TYR A 77 -2.40 -9.51 11.08
N ILE A 78 -1.36 -8.84 10.59
CA ILE A 78 0.03 -9.25 10.79
C ILE A 78 0.75 -8.11 11.49
N SER A 79 1.37 -8.40 12.65
CA SER A 79 2.08 -7.40 13.43
C SER A 79 3.49 -7.17 12.89
N GLN A 80 3.85 -5.88 12.73
CA GLN A 80 5.21 -5.45 12.54
C GLN A 80 5.67 -4.69 13.78
N ASP A 81 6.38 -5.35 14.68
CA ASP A 81 6.76 -4.78 15.98
C ASP A 81 7.74 -3.61 15.84
N TYR A 82 8.63 -3.68 14.84
CA TYR A 82 9.61 -2.65 14.55
C TYR A 82 9.57 -2.22 13.09
N PRO A 83 9.59 -0.90 12.79
CA PRO A 83 9.51 -0.38 11.42
C PRO A 83 10.85 -0.58 10.68
N LYS A 84 11.08 -1.77 10.13
CA LYS A 84 12.27 -2.12 9.33
C LYS A 84 12.08 -1.90 7.83
N GLY A 85 11.10 -1.08 7.43
CA GLY A 85 10.80 -0.75 6.04
C GLY A 85 9.76 -1.66 5.38
N ILE A 86 9.41 -1.32 4.14
CA ILE A 86 8.35 -1.95 3.34
C ILE A 86 8.69 -3.42 3.04
N ALA A 87 9.91 -3.71 2.61
CA ALA A 87 10.35 -5.07 2.28
C ALA A 87 10.20 -6.03 3.48
N HIS A 88 10.55 -5.58 4.68
CA HIS A 88 10.34 -6.37 5.89
C HIS A 88 8.85 -6.62 6.17
N ALA A 89 8.00 -5.61 6.00
CA ALA A 89 6.55 -5.76 6.17
C ALA A 89 5.99 -6.80 5.21
N ILE A 90 6.39 -6.76 3.93
CA ILE A 90 5.99 -7.75 2.92
C ILE A 90 6.50 -9.14 3.29
N GLN A 91 7.73 -9.27 3.77
CA GLN A 91 8.31 -10.54 4.18
C GLN A 91 7.51 -11.23 5.31
N LEU A 92 6.95 -10.45 6.24
CA LEU A 92 6.07 -10.98 7.29
C LEU A 92 4.79 -11.63 6.72
N CYS A 93 4.37 -11.25 5.52
CA CYS A 93 3.21 -11.82 4.84
C CYS A 93 3.49 -13.14 4.12
N LYS A 94 4.70 -13.69 4.15
CA LYS A 94 5.10 -14.89 3.40
C LYS A 94 4.10 -16.04 3.56
N ASN A 95 3.74 -16.38 4.79
CA ASN A 95 2.79 -17.47 5.07
C ASN A 95 1.36 -17.14 4.62
N PHE A 96 0.96 -15.88 4.68
CA PHE A 96 -0.34 -15.43 4.19
C PHE A 96 -0.42 -15.55 2.67
N VAL A 97 0.60 -15.08 1.97
CA VAL A 97 0.66 -15.07 0.50
C VAL A 97 0.73 -16.49 -0.07
N ASN A 98 1.48 -17.38 0.57
CA ASN A 98 1.60 -18.81 0.21
C ASN A 98 1.88 -19.04 -1.29
N ASN A 99 2.91 -18.37 -1.83
CA ASN A 99 3.34 -18.42 -3.23
C ASN A 99 2.33 -17.90 -4.28
N GLU A 100 1.25 -17.27 -3.85
CA GLU A 100 0.36 -16.59 -4.78
C GLU A 100 0.91 -15.21 -5.18
N LYS A 101 0.52 -14.73 -6.36
CA LYS A 101 0.68 -13.31 -6.70
C LYS A 101 -0.10 -12.45 -5.72
N PHE A 102 0.42 -11.29 -5.41
CA PHE A 102 -0.21 -10.38 -4.46
C PHE A 102 -0.06 -8.92 -4.89
N LEU A 103 -0.96 -8.09 -4.40
CA LEU A 103 -0.96 -6.65 -4.57
C LEU A 103 -0.62 -6.00 -3.24
N VAL A 104 0.32 -5.05 -3.25
CA VAL A 104 0.68 -4.26 -2.07
C VAL A 104 0.14 -2.85 -2.22
N PHE A 105 -0.51 -2.36 -1.18
CA PHE A 105 -1.03 -1.01 -1.10
C PHE A 105 -0.46 -0.30 0.15
N LEU A 106 0.02 0.91 -0.01
CA LEU A 106 0.32 1.76 1.14
C LEU A 106 -0.98 2.29 1.70
N GLY A 107 -1.25 2.09 2.98
CA GLY A 107 -2.53 2.42 3.63
C GLY A 107 -2.85 3.93 3.71
N ASP A 108 -1.98 4.77 3.18
CA ASP A 108 -2.15 6.22 3.07
C ASP A 108 -2.17 6.72 1.61
N ASN A 109 -2.18 5.83 0.64
CA ASN A 109 -2.31 6.19 -0.77
C ASN A 109 -3.79 6.15 -1.19
N ILE A 110 -4.22 7.15 -1.93
CA ILE A 110 -5.56 7.20 -2.54
C ILE A 110 -5.37 7.29 -4.05
N ILE A 111 -5.81 6.24 -4.74
CA ILE A 111 -5.75 6.15 -6.20
C ILE A 111 -7.16 6.41 -6.75
N GLN A 112 -7.31 7.45 -7.56
CA GLN A 112 -8.61 7.81 -8.15
C GLN A 112 -9.03 6.88 -9.29
N LYS A 113 -8.05 6.36 -10.03
CA LYS A 113 -8.31 5.45 -11.16
C LYS A 113 -8.52 4.03 -10.65
N LYS A 114 -9.38 3.28 -11.33
CA LYS A 114 -9.54 1.84 -11.07
C LYS A 114 -8.25 1.10 -11.40
N ILE A 115 -7.90 0.15 -10.54
CA ILE A 115 -6.68 -0.67 -10.69
C ILE A 115 -6.97 -2.11 -11.14
N ASP A 116 -8.25 -2.47 -11.34
CA ASP A 116 -8.73 -3.79 -11.73
C ASP A 116 -7.99 -4.34 -12.96
N HIS A 117 -7.95 -3.55 -14.05
CA HIS A 117 -7.27 -3.93 -15.29
C HIS A 117 -5.75 -4.12 -15.11
N ILE A 118 -5.11 -3.36 -14.21
CA ILE A 118 -3.67 -3.48 -13.94
C ILE A 118 -3.40 -4.75 -13.13
N ALA A 119 -4.23 -5.00 -12.10
CA ALA A 119 -4.16 -6.20 -11.29
C ALA A 119 -4.40 -7.46 -12.14
N GLU A 120 -5.38 -7.44 -13.04
CA GLU A 120 -5.67 -8.54 -13.96
C GLU A 120 -4.51 -8.76 -14.96
N LYS A 121 -3.98 -7.69 -15.54
CA LYS A 121 -2.82 -7.78 -16.43
C LYS A 121 -1.62 -8.41 -15.72
N PHE A 122 -1.32 -7.97 -14.50
CA PHE A 122 -0.23 -8.56 -13.72
C PHE A 122 -0.51 -10.03 -13.35
N LYS A 123 -1.75 -10.36 -12.95
CA LYS A 123 -2.16 -11.73 -12.63
C LYS A 123 -1.87 -12.70 -13.79
N ASN A 124 -2.09 -12.26 -15.03
CA ASN A 124 -1.95 -13.06 -16.24
C ASN A 124 -0.58 -12.93 -16.95
N SER A 125 0.35 -12.14 -16.40
CA SER A 125 1.71 -11.96 -16.94
C SER A 125 2.71 -12.91 -16.30
N ASP A 126 3.87 -13.10 -16.94
CA ASP A 126 5.03 -13.79 -16.36
C ASP A 126 5.98 -12.83 -15.62
N SER A 127 5.56 -11.58 -15.41
CA SER A 127 6.37 -10.59 -14.73
C SER A 127 6.50 -10.92 -13.23
N ASP A 128 7.71 -10.77 -12.69
CA ASP A 128 8.00 -10.98 -11.27
C ASP A 128 7.40 -9.87 -10.41
N ALA A 129 7.36 -8.63 -10.92
CA ALA A 129 6.80 -7.47 -10.24
C ALA A 129 6.24 -6.45 -11.24
N SER A 130 5.27 -5.63 -10.77
CA SER A 130 4.75 -4.47 -11.48
C SER A 130 4.57 -3.34 -10.47
N ILE A 131 4.92 -2.12 -10.86
CA ILE A 131 4.84 -0.94 -10.00
C ILE A 131 4.03 0.15 -10.69
N LEU A 132 3.15 0.81 -9.95
CA LEU A 132 2.48 2.00 -10.44
C LEU A 132 3.42 3.20 -10.35
N LEU A 133 3.49 3.96 -11.41
CA LEU A 133 4.25 5.21 -11.49
C LEU A 133 3.31 6.38 -11.69
N CYS A 134 3.65 7.52 -11.09
CA CYS A 134 2.93 8.76 -11.21
C CYS A 134 3.89 9.88 -11.63
N GLU A 135 3.49 10.73 -12.56
CA GLU A 135 4.24 11.95 -12.88
C GLU A 135 4.13 12.95 -11.74
N VAL A 136 5.27 13.53 -11.35
CA VAL A 136 5.35 14.50 -10.26
C VAL A 136 6.15 15.74 -10.66
N ASP A 137 5.75 16.91 -10.12
CA ASP A 137 6.42 18.19 -10.43
C ASP A 137 7.82 18.29 -9.78
N ASN A 138 8.00 17.66 -8.61
CA ASN A 138 9.24 17.74 -7.83
C ASN A 138 9.84 16.33 -7.60
N PRO A 139 10.43 15.70 -8.62
CA PRO A 139 10.89 14.31 -8.55
C PRO A 139 12.00 14.09 -7.52
N SER A 140 12.82 15.08 -7.18
CA SER A 140 13.87 14.95 -6.14
C SER A 140 13.34 14.66 -4.72
N ARG A 141 12.03 14.68 -4.53
CA ARG A 141 11.38 14.36 -3.23
C ARG A 141 10.91 12.92 -3.11
N PHE A 142 10.98 12.15 -4.18
CA PHE A 142 10.38 10.81 -4.30
C PHE A 142 11.42 9.77 -4.75
N GLY A 143 11.06 8.50 -4.62
CA GLY A 143 11.73 7.43 -5.35
C GLY A 143 11.36 7.54 -6.84
N ILE A 144 12.36 7.68 -7.71
CA ILE A 144 12.17 7.91 -9.14
C ILE A 144 12.59 6.69 -9.94
N ALA A 145 11.73 6.26 -10.86
CA ALA A 145 12.01 5.17 -11.76
C ALA A 145 12.66 5.66 -13.07
N ASP A 146 13.76 5.02 -13.47
CA ASP A 146 14.30 5.09 -14.81
C ASP A 146 13.68 3.97 -15.64
N VAL A 147 12.98 4.30 -16.71
CA VAL A 147 12.18 3.37 -17.50
C VAL A 147 12.67 3.35 -18.95
N LYS A 148 12.93 2.16 -19.49
CA LYS A 148 13.26 1.95 -20.92
C LYS A 148 12.36 0.84 -21.47
N ASN A 149 11.73 1.11 -22.59
CA ASN A 149 10.84 0.16 -23.29
C ASN A 149 9.74 -0.46 -22.40
N GLY A 150 9.25 0.32 -21.42
CA GLY A 150 8.22 -0.14 -20.48
C GLY A 150 8.75 -0.95 -19.29
N GLU A 151 10.06 -1.16 -19.20
CA GLU A 151 10.71 -1.86 -18.10
C GLU A 151 11.45 -0.88 -17.17
N ILE A 152 11.37 -1.12 -15.87
CA ILE A 152 12.11 -0.34 -14.87
C ILE A 152 13.55 -0.84 -14.83
N ILE A 153 14.48 0.02 -15.23
CA ILE A 153 15.92 -0.27 -15.20
C ILE A 153 16.51 0.00 -13.83
N LYS A 154 16.01 1.06 -13.15
CA LYS A 154 16.52 1.49 -11.86
C LYS A 154 15.48 2.30 -11.11
N ILE A 155 15.50 2.20 -9.78
CA ILE A 155 14.78 3.11 -8.88
C ILE A 155 15.81 3.83 -8.02
N MET A 156 15.70 5.16 -7.94
CA MET A 156 16.61 6.02 -7.19
C MET A 156 15.83 6.81 -6.14
N GLU A 157 16.19 6.65 -4.88
CA GLU A 157 15.55 7.38 -3.78
C GLU A 157 16.04 8.83 -3.75
N LYS A 158 15.14 9.78 -3.92
CA LYS A 158 15.36 11.24 -3.84
C LYS A 158 16.63 11.70 -4.57
N PRO A 159 16.76 11.42 -5.86
CA PRO A 159 17.95 11.79 -6.61
C PRO A 159 18.08 13.30 -6.72
N LYS A 160 19.32 13.81 -6.62
CA LYS A 160 19.59 15.24 -6.85
C LYS A 160 19.32 15.64 -8.30
N GLU A 161 19.64 14.74 -9.22
CA GLU A 161 19.42 14.88 -10.65
C GLU A 161 18.55 13.72 -11.11
N PRO A 162 17.22 13.89 -11.10
CA PRO A 162 16.29 12.82 -11.46
C PRO A 162 16.31 12.59 -12.99
N PRO A 163 16.41 11.31 -13.45
CA PRO A 163 16.41 10.99 -14.88
C PRO A 163 15.02 11.14 -15.53
N THR A 164 13.98 11.07 -14.73
CA THR A 164 12.57 11.20 -15.15
C THR A 164 11.76 11.93 -14.09
N ASN A 165 10.48 12.21 -14.38
CA ASN A 165 9.51 12.69 -13.40
C ASN A 165 8.58 11.57 -12.89
N LEU A 166 8.89 10.30 -13.17
CA LEU A 166 8.09 9.14 -12.81
C LEU A 166 8.39 8.67 -11.39
N ALA A 167 7.55 9.05 -10.45
CA ALA A 167 7.65 8.65 -9.06
C ALA A 167 7.03 7.26 -8.82
N VAL A 168 7.65 6.48 -7.96
CA VAL A 168 7.12 5.24 -7.42
C VAL A 168 6.05 5.59 -6.38
N THR A 169 4.85 5.05 -6.52
CA THR A 169 3.69 5.32 -5.66
C THR A 169 3.28 4.10 -4.85
#